data_a31669eff54a9d0d4d6a9f7ebb444972
#
_entry.id   a31669eff54a9d0d4d6a9f7ebb444972
#
_cell.length_a   1.000
_cell.length_b   1.000
_cell.length_c   1.000
_cell.angle_alpha   90.00
_cell.angle_beta   90.00
_cell.angle_gamma   90.00
#
_symmetry.space_group_name_H-M   'P 1'
#
loop_
_entity.id
_entity.type
_entity.pdbx_description
1 polymer ?
#
loop_
_entity_poly.entity_id
_entity_poly.type
_entity_poly.pdbx_seq_one_letter_code
_entity_poly.pdbx_strand_id
1 'polypeptide(L)'
;MNRLLKRAEEKKGLTGSIDKVSHLMKSKKVLVSIPEPARSSSATKRNMRFPYRLCLAGGWIDQPWVSEIHPGSVVVAQILPSMDFNDRSGLATSSRKVGIQIWGDRYPEGNHEQSAKLLFGAENPPGTKYVSGSQDHIGLLYPGVNRLWYNGGYWPEKIESTVEKDICNWLSEVLHLIPLEPRPDGYDPLKVMHLEKTLIRELGEAGDLCWEAIINKDITKLGKALTNTLLSWEKIFPLTVPDWVMNEMEARYLPYYPGAITSGSGGGYVIVASENPVGGAIKIRVRY
;
A
#
# COMPACT_ATOMS: atom_id res chain seq x y z
N MET A 1 8.45 39.18 1.68
CA MET A 1 6.98 39.09 1.78
C MET A 1 6.26 38.78 0.43
N ASN A 2 6.92 38.92 -0.74
CA ASN A 2 6.29 38.70 -2.06
C ASN A 2 6.41 37.32 -2.71
N ARG A 3 7.19 36.39 -2.13
CA ARG A 3 7.31 35.01 -2.68
C ARG A 3 6.26 34.01 -2.15
N LEU A 4 5.69 34.29 -0.99
CA LEU A 4 4.67 33.42 -0.40
C LEU A 4 3.26 33.69 -0.95
N LEU A 5 2.99 34.93 -1.37
CA LEU A 5 1.71 35.30 -2.00
C LEU A 5 1.57 34.75 -3.43
N LYS A 6 2.65 34.70 -4.21
CA LYS A 6 2.63 34.11 -5.57
C LYS A 6 2.35 32.59 -5.56
N ARG A 7 2.86 31.87 -4.55
CA ARG A 7 2.56 30.42 -4.40
C ARG A 7 1.12 30.13 -3.97
N ALA A 8 0.45 31.08 -3.33
CA ALA A 8 -0.95 30.92 -2.93
C ALA A 8 -1.93 31.13 -4.10
N GLU A 9 -1.55 31.92 -5.09
CA GLU A 9 -2.38 32.17 -6.28
C GLU A 9 -2.28 31.04 -7.31
N GLU A 10 -1.13 30.39 -7.45
CA GLU A 10 -0.97 29.19 -8.31
C GLU A 10 -1.74 27.97 -7.78
N LYS A 11 -1.94 27.87 -6.45
CA LYS A 11 -2.79 26.83 -5.87
C LYS A 11 -4.29 26.98 -6.10
N LYS A 12 -4.77 28.20 -6.42
CA LYS A 12 -6.18 28.43 -6.77
C LYS A 12 -6.58 27.85 -8.13
N GLY A 13 -5.64 27.62 -9.03
CA GLY A 13 -5.90 27.00 -10.33
C GLY A 13 -6.24 25.50 -10.26
N LEU A 14 -5.71 24.76 -9.26
CA LEU A 14 -5.97 23.33 -9.10
C LEU A 14 -7.30 23.03 -8.37
N THR A 15 -7.77 23.93 -7.52
CA THR A 15 -9.06 23.80 -6.83
C THR A 15 -10.25 23.86 -7.80
N GLY A 16 -10.12 24.59 -8.90
CA GLY A 16 -11.19 24.73 -9.90
C GLY A 16 -11.56 23.42 -10.62
N SER A 17 -10.65 22.44 -10.71
CA SER A 17 -10.93 21.15 -11.34
C SER A 17 -11.62 20.17 -10.37
N ILE A 18 -11.30 20.26 -9.08
CA ILE A 18 -11.88 19.42 -8.04
C ILE A 18 -13.31 19.91 -7.70
N ASP A 19 -13.51 21.22 -7.70
CA ASP A 19 -14.84 21.81 -7.48
C ASP A 19 -15.84 21.45 -8.60
N LYS A 20 -15.39 21.31 -9.85
CA LYS A 20 -16.26 20.86 -10.95
C LYS A 20 -16.74 19.42 -10.76
N VAL A 21 -15.90 18.53 -10.26
CA VAL A 21 -16.28 17.14 -9.96
C VAL A 21 -17.22 17.09 -8.75
N SER A 22 -16.97 17.91 -7.73
CA SER A 22 -17.81 18.01 -6.53
C SER A 22 -19.20 18.60 -6.87
N HIS A 23 -19.29 19.57 -7.77
CA HIS A 23 -20.56 20.15 -8.21
C HIS A 23 -21.39 19.18 -9.05
N LEU A 24 -20.76 18.32 -9.85
CA LEU A 24 -21.44 17.24 -10.58
C LEU A 24 -22.02 16.17 -9.65
N MET A 25 -21.38 15.92 -8.50
CA MET A 25 -21.89 14.95 -7.51
C MET A 25 -23.00 15.52 -6.64
N LYS A 26 -23.07 16.84 -6.42
CA LYS A 26 -24.11 17.48 -5.60
C LYS A 26 -25.40 17.79 -6.36
N SER A 27 -25.37 17.94 -7.69
CA SER A 27 -26.50 18.43 -8.47
C SER A 27 -27.37 17.37 -9.13
N LYS A 28 -27.03 16.09 -9.03
CA LYS A 28 -27.90 14.99 -9.46
C LYS A 28 -27.89 13.89 -8.40
N LYS A 29 -29.07 13.61 -7.82
CA LYS A 29 -29.36 12.24 -7.38
C LYS A 29 -29.27 11.36 -8.64
N VAL A 30 -28.05 11.03 -9.03
CA VAL A 30 -27.83 9.98 -10.01
C VAL A 30 -28.09 8.70 -9.23
N LEU A 31 -29.33 8.22 -9.32
CA LEU A 31 -29.62 6.81 -9.19
C LEU A 31 -28.76 6.17 -10.29
N VAL A 32 -27.52 5.78 -9.93
CA VAL A 32 -26.77 4.85 -10.73
C VAL A 32 -27.57 3.56 -10.67
N SER A 33 -28.39 3.32 -11.68
CA SER A 33 -28.93 1.99 -11.94
C SER A 33 -27.73 1.11 -12.19
N ILE A 34 -27.33 0.35 -11.16
CA ILE A 34 -26.34 -0.72 -11.31
C ILE A 34 -27.01 -1.70 -12.29
N PRO A 35 -26.45 -1.92 -13.50
CA PRO A 35 -26.98 -2.93 -14.41
C PRO A 35 -27.02 -4.26 -13.66
N GLU A 36 -28.16 -4.93 -13.64
CA GLU A 36 -28.22 -6.31 -13.14
C GLU A 36 -27.14 -7.13 -13.87
N PRO A 37 -26.33 -7.89 -13.14
CA PRO A 37 -25.29 -8.69 -13.77
C PRO A 37 -25.96 -9.73 -14.71
N ALA A 38 -25.56 -9.70 -15.98
CA ALA A 38 -25.99 -10.71 -16.94
C ALA A 38 -25.75 -12.11 -16.36
N ARG A 39 -26.79 -12.91 -16.25
CA ARG A 39 -26.71 -14.30 -15.77
C ARG A 39 -25.83 -15.09 -16.72
N SER A 40 -24.54 -15.22 -16.43
CA SER A 40 -23.64 -16.13 -17.11
C SER A 40 -23.61 -17.47 -16.38
N SER A 41 -23.72 -18.52 -17.19
CA SER A 41 -23.74 -19.94 -16.87
C SER A 41 -22.77 -20.40 -15.78
N SER A 42 -23.27 -21.30 -14.95
CA SER A 42 -22.67 -22.11 -13.89
C SER A 42 -21.22 -22.57 -14.15
N ALA A 43 -20.28 -21.80 -13.66
CA ALA A 43 -19.02 -22.29 -13.15
C ALA A 43 -18.90 -21.68 -11.76
N THR A 44 -18.62 -22.48 -10.76
CA THR A 44 -18.56 -22.11 -9.35
C THR A 44 -17.73 -20.85 -9.11
N LYS A 45 -18.33 -19.68 -9.26
CA LYS A 45 -17.78 -18.40 -8.79
C LYS A 45 -17.75 -18.51 -7.27
N ARG A 46 -16.64 -18.96 -6.69
CA ARG A 46 -16.35 -18.73 -5.29
C ARG A 46 -16.48 -17.24 -5.07
N ASN A 47 -17.48 -16.80 -4.29
CA ASN A 47 -17.60 -15.44 -3.81
C ASN A 47 -16.28 -15.10 -3.13
N MET A 48 -15.39 -14.38 -3.84
CA MET A 48 -14.10 -14.08 -3.33
C MET A 48 -14.24 -12.90 -2.37
N ARG A 49 -13.90 -13.11 -1.10
CA ARG A 49 -13.87 -12.05 -0.08
C ARG A 49 -12.93 -10.92 -0.52
N PHE A 50 -13.23 -9.72 -0.06
CA PHE A 50 -12.43 -8.53 -0.35
C PHE A 50 -11.00 -8.73 0.19
N PRO A 51 -9.95 -8.53 -0.63
CA PRO A 51 -8.57 -8.87 -0.29
C PRO A 51 -7.96 -7.92 0.74
N TYR A 52 -6.74 -8.23 1.15
CA TYR A 52 -5.81 -7.33 1.86
C TYR A 52 -4.63 -6.98 0.95
N ARG A 53 -3.85 -5.98 1.35
CA ARG A 53 -2.64 -5.54 0.67
C ARG A 53 -1.43 -5.63 1.60
N LEU A 54 -0.30 -6.16 1.11
CA LEU A 54 1.02 -5.98 1.71
C LEU A 54 1.75 -4.86 1.00
N CYS A 55 2.34 -3.91 1.74
CA CYS A 55 3.39 -3.03 1.24
C CYS A 55 4.73 -3.72 1.49
N LEU A 56 5.45 -4.06 0.43
CA LEU A 56 6.71 -4.78 0.52
C LEU A 56 7.91 -3.83 0.55
N ALA A 57 7.86 -2.75 -0.22
CA ALA A 57 8.94 -1.76 -0.24
C ALA A 57 8.45 -0.40 -0.73
N GLY A 58 9.21 0.65 -0.41
CA GLY A 58 9.00 2.00 -0.94
C GLY A 58 7.79 2.76 -0.39
N GLY A 59 7.06 2.20 0.58
CA GLY A 59 5.89 2.89 1.17
C GLY A 59 6.23 4.31 1.63
N TRP A 60 5.29 5.24 1.56
CA TRP A 60 5.38 6.69 1.66
C TRP A 60 5.79 7.44 0.39
N ILE A 61 6.43 6.79 -0.61
CA ILE A 61 6.71 7.43 -1.91
C ILE A 61 5.40 7.80 -2.64
N ASP A 62 4.30 7.14 -2.37
CA ASP A 62 2.96 7.43 -2.89
C ASP A 62 2.35 8.74 -2.35
N GLN A 63 3.07 9.45 -1.47
CA GLN A 63 2.70 10.79 -1.04
C GLN A 63 3.38 11.84 -1.93
N PRO A 64 2.62 12.78 -2.54
CA PRO A 64 3.18 13.78 -3.46
C PRO A 64 4.33 14.57 -2.84
N TRP A 65 4.19 14.98 -1.58
CA TRP A 65 5.20 15.75 -0.85
C TRP A 65 6.48 14.95 -0.53
N VAL A 66 6.50 13.62 -0.76
CA VAL A 66 7.69 12.77 -0.73
C VAL A 66 8.24 12.62 -2.14
N SER A 67 7.41 12.16 -3.10
CA SER A 67 7.87 11.87 -4.46
C SER A 67 8.19 13.11 -5.29
N GLU A 68 7.73 14.31 -4.91
CA GLU A 68 8.19 15.59 -5.48
C GLU A 68 9.68 15.86 -5.15
N ILE A 69 10.20 15.37 -4.01
CA ILE A 69 11.61 15.53 -3.62
C ILE A 69 12.48 14.58 -4.42
N HIS A 70 12.05 13.32 -4.55
CA HIS A 70 12.66 12.33 -5.42
C HIS A 70 11.61 11.29 -5.84
N PRO A 71 11.43 11.07 -7.16
CA PRO A 71 10.55 10.01 -7.67
C PRO A 71 11.02 8.62 -7.24
N GLY A 72 10.09 7.68 -7.16
CA GLY A 72 10.44 6.32 -6.79
C GLY A 72 9.31 5.32 -6.89
N SER A 73 9.63 4.07 -6.58
CA SER A 73 8.71 2.95 -6.69
C SER A 73 8.19 2.49 -5.33
N VAL A 74 6.91 2.13 -5.29
CA VAL A 74 6.29 1.36 -4.22
C VAL A 74 5.94 -0.01 -4.75
N VAL A 75 6.23 -1.08 -4.00
CA VAL A 75 5.86 -2.45 -4.37
C VAL A 75 4.81 -2.97 -3.39
N VAL A 76 3.67 -3.38 -3.94
CA VAL A 76 2.55 -3.92 -3.18
C VAL A 76 2.12 -5.27 -3.73
N ALA A 77 1.64 -6.15 -2.85
CA ALA A 77 1.07 -7.43 -3.22
C ALA A 77 -0.36 -7.57 -2.69
N GLN A 78 -1.27 -8.03 -3.55
CA GLN A 78 -2.62 -8.39 -3.12
C GLN A 78 -2.61 -9.77 -2.49
N ILE A 79 -3.14 -9.90 -1.28
CA ILE A 79 -3.25 -11.18 -0.60
C ILE A 79 -4.70 -11.59 -0.36
N LEU A 80 -4.97 -12.88 -0.50
CA LEU A 80 -6.28 -13.44 -0.20
C LEU A 80 -6.52 -13.45 1.31
N PRO A 81 -7.74 -13.13 1.75
CA PRO A 81 -8.10 -13.19 3.15
C PRO A 81 -8.17 -14.66 3.60
N SER A 82 -7.15 -15.15 4.29
CA SER A 82 -7.13 -16.46 4.94
C SER A 82 -7.81 -16.44 6.30
N MET A 83 -7.85 -15.26 6.92
CA MET A 83 -8.48 -14.94 8.20
C MET A 83 -8.82 -13.45 8.24
N ASP A 84 -9.54 -13.01 9.26
CA ASP A 84 -9.69 -11.57 9.53
C ASP A 84 -8.47 -11.07 10.31
N PHE A 85 -7.80 -10.07 9.74
CA PHE A 85 -6.63 -9.45 10.34
C PHE A 85 -7.02 -8.32 11.28
N ASN A 86 -6.14 -7.99 12.21
CA ASN A 86 -6.30 -6.87 13.12
C ASN A 86 -6.55 -5.56 12.32
N ASP A 87 -7.49 -4.75 12.78
CA ASP A 87 -7.88 -3.49 12.17
C ASP A 87 -6.75 -2.46 12.02
N ARG A 88 -5.69 -2.59 12.83
CA ARG A 88 -4.52 -1.71 12.83
C ARG A 88 -3.26 -2.41 12.33
N SER A 89 -3.42 -3.35 11.43
CA SER A 89 -2.33 -4.21 10.98
C SER A 89 -1.43 -3.64 9.91
N GLY A 90 -1.73 -2.46 9.36
CA GLY A 90 -1.00 -1.91 8.21
C GLY A 90 -1.20 -2.68 6.89
N LEU A 91 -2.24 -3.49 6.80
CA LEU A 91 -2.58 -4.29 5.60
C LEU A 91 -3.64 -3.59 4.72
N ALA A 92 -3.61 -2.27 4.64
CA ALA A 92 -4.64 -1.42 4.04
C ALA A 92 -6.05 -1.63 4.66
N THR A 93 -6.11 -1.88 5.96
CA THR A 93 -7.38 -2.24 6.63
C THR A 93 -8.40 -1.11 6.65
N SER A 94 -7.98 0.17 6.70
CA SER A 94 -8.86 1.34 6.57
C SER A 94 -9.50 1.40 5.19
N SER A 95 -8.69 1.39 4.14
CA SER A 95 -9.15 1.41 2.75
C SER A 95 -10.00 0.17 2.43
N ARG A 96 -9.63 -0.99 2.99
CA ARG A 96 -10.43 -2.22 2.88
C ARG A 96 -11.82 -2.07 3.49
N LYS A 97 -11.96 -1.41 4.65
CA LYS A 97 -13.27 -1.13 5.26
C LYS A 97 -14.14 -0.28 4.34
N VAL A 98 -13.58 0.76 3.73
CA VAL A 98 -14.29 1.59 2.74
C VAL A 98 -14.68 0.76 1.52
N GLY A 99 -13.80 -0.11 1.01
CA GLY A 99 -14.11 -1.02 -0.09
C GLY A 99 -15.28 -1.96 0.23
N ILE A 100 -15.33 -2.51 1.44
CA ILE A 100 -16.44 -3.35 1.91
C ILE A 100 -17.74 -2.55 2.01
N GLN A 101 -17.70 -1.29 2.41
CA GLN A 101 -18.88 -0.42 2.43
C GLN A 101 -19.44 -0.18 1.02
N ILE A 102 -18.57 -0.09 -0.01
CA ILE A 102 -18.97 0.14 -1.40
C ILE A 102 -19.49 -1.14 -2.07
N TRP A 103 -18.80 -2.27 -1.91
CA TRP A 103 -19.07 -3.50 -2.68
C TRP A 103 -19.55 -4.68 -1.82
N GLY A 104 -19.73 -4.49 -0.50
CA GLY A 104 -19.86 -5.61 0.43
C GLY A 104 -18.52 -6.37 0.55
N ASP A 105 -18.52 -7.54 1.20
CA ASP A 105 -17.32 -8.38 1.28
C ASP A 105 -17.06 -9.15 -0.04
N ARG A 106 -17.25 -8.47 -1.18
CA ARG A 106 -17.05 -9.04 -2.51
C ARG A 106 -16.02 -8.23 -3.29
N TYR A 107 -15.16 -8.94 -3.99
CA TYR A 107 -14.23 -8.30 -4.89
C TYR A 107 -15.00 -7.73 -6.11
N PRO A 108 -14.82 -6.43 -6.48
CA PRO A 108 -15.51 -5.84 -7.60
C PRO A 108 -15.07 -6.48 -8.93
N GLU A 109 -16.03 -6.63 -9.85
CA GLU A 109 -15.78 -7.05 -11.21
C GLU A 109 -15.49 -5.82 -12.09
N GLY A 110 -14.75 -6.03 -13.19
CA GLY A 110 -14.52 -5.01 -14.21
C GLY A 110 -13.11 -4.38 -14.16
N ASN A 111 -13.05 -3.09 -14.45
CA ASN A 111 -11.77 -2.40 -14.59
C ASN A 111 -11.16 -2.07 -13.21
N HIS A 112 -10.00 -2.67 -12.92
CA HIS A 112 -9.29 -2.50 -11.65
C HIS A 112 -8.90 -1.04 -11.39
N GLU A 113 -8.48 -0.31 -12.42
CA GLU A 113 -8.08 1.09 -12.29
C GLU A 113 -9.26 1.98 -11.90
N GLN A 114 -10.40 1.80 -12.57
CA GLN A 114 -11.62 2.55 -12.24
C GLN A 114 -12.09 2.25 -10.82
N SER A 115 -12.06 0.98 -10.41
CA SER A 115 -12.41 0.57 -9.05
C SER A 115 -11.43 1.14 -8.02
N ALA A 116 -10.13 1.14 -8.30
CA ALA A 116 -9.14 1.70 -7.40
C ALA A 116 -9.26 3.22 -7.29
N LYS A 117 -9.54 3.93 -8.38
CA LYS A 117 -9.80 5.38 -8.37
C LYS A 117 -11.10 5.72 -7.63
N LEU A 118 -12.14 4.89 -7.76
CA LEU A 118 -13.38 5.03 -7.01
C LEU A 118 -13.14 4.88 -5.50
N LEU A 119 -12.40 3.84 -5.12
CA LEU A 119 -12.06 3.59 -3.71
C LEU A 119 -11.20 4.73 -3.14
N PHE A 120 -10.20 5.20 -3.89
CA PHE A 120 -9.36 6.34 -3.51
C PHE A 120 -10.20 7.60 -3.27
N GLY A 121 -11.11 7.93 -4.19
CA GLY A 121 -11.98 9.09 -4.06
C GLY A 121 -12.99 8.97 -2.89
N ALA A 122 -13.46 7.76 -2.61
CA ALA A 122 -14.38 7.51 -1.50
C ALA A 122 -13.69 7.63 -0.13
N GLU A 123 -12.44 7.18 0.00
CA GLU A 123 -11.67 7.32 1.24
C GLU A 123 -11.15 8.75 1.44
N ASN A 124 -10.92 9.48 0.35
CA ASN A 124 -10.36 10.83 0.37
C ASN A 124 -11.35 11.88 -0.17
N PRO A 125 -12.51 12.10 0.49
CA PRO A 125 -13.44 13.12 0.05
C PRO A 125 -12.82 14.52 0.12
N PRO A 126 -13.35 15.50 -0.64
CA PRO A 126 -12.86 16.88 -0.60
C PRO A 126 -12.81 17.42 0.84
N GLY A 127 -11.67 17.99 1.23
CA GLY A 127 -11.42 18.51 2.58
C GLY A 127 -10.77 17.50 3.53
N THR A 128 -10.44 16.29 3.09
CA THR A 128 -9.63 15.34 3.86
C THR A 128 -8.30 15.97 4.23
N LYS A 129 -7.99 16.02 5.53
CA LYS A 129 -6.76 16.64 6.06
C LYS A 129 -5.52 15.82 5.69
N TYR A 130 -5.62 14.51 5.82
CA TYR A 130 -4.55 13.55 5.50
C TYR A 130 -5.05 12.60 4.42
N VAL A 131 -4.58 12.79 3.20
CA VAL A 131 -4.96 11.96 2.06
C VAL A 131 -4.21 10.64 2.14
N SER A 132 -4.95 9.53 2.19
CA SER A 132 -4.36 8.19 2.07
C SER A 132 -3.72 8.04 0.69
N GLY A 133 -2.50 7.52 0.62
CA GLY A 133 -1.84 7.28 -0.65
C GLY A 133 -2.53 6.19 -1.49
N SER A 134 -2.38 6.26 -2.80
CA SER A 134 -3.09 5.35 -3.72
C SER A 134 -2.57 3.91 -3.71
N GLN A 135 -1.39 3.65 -3.13
CA GLN A 135 -0.84 2.29 -3.01
C GLN A 135 -1.79 1.31 -2.31
N ASP A 136 -2.56 1.80 -1.33
CA ASP A 136 -3.53 0.99 -0.60
C ASP A 136 -4.67 0.55 -1.51
N HIS A 137 -5.23 1.47 -2.26
CA HIS A 137 -6.34 1.26 -3.16
C HIS A 137 -5.96 0.38 -4.35
N ILE A 138 -4.78 0.64 -4.94
CA ILE A 138 -4.26 -0.17 -6.04
C ILE A 138 -3.94 -1.58 -5.55
N GLY A 139 -3.24 -1.72 -4.42
CA GLY A 139 -2.88 -3.02 -3.87
C GLY A 139 -4.08 -3.87 -3.44
N LEU A 140 -5.23 -3.25 -3.09
CA LEU A 140 -6.47 -3.96 -2.82
C LEU A 140 -7.20 -4.41 -4.09
N LEU A 141 -7.00 -3.73 -5.22
CA LEU A 141 -7.83 -3.91 -6.43
C LEU A 141 -7.08 -4.42 -7.65
N TYR A 142 -5.75 -4.42 -7.64
CA TYR A 142 -4.94 -5.06 -8.69
C TYR A 142 -4.43 -6.41 -8.18
N PRO A 143 -4.73 -7.52 -8.88
CA PRO A 143 -4.22 -8.83 -8.47
C PRO A 143 -2.72 -8.93 -8.64
N GLY A 144 -2.11 -9.89 -7.97
CA GLY A 144 -0.70 -10.19 -8.05
C GLY A 144 0.17 -9.23 -7.26
N VAL A 145 1.31 -8.92 -7.84
CA VAL A 145 2.30 -7.98 -7.31
C VAL A 145 2.40 -6.81 -8.27
N ASN A 146 2.44 -5.60 -7.71
CA ASN A 146 2.39 -4.37 -8.48
C ASN A 146 3.51 -3.43 -8.05
N ARG A 147 4.31 -2.95 -9.01
CA ARG A 147 5.24 -1.84 -8.86
C ARG A 147 4.57 -0.56 -9.33
N LEU A 148 4.53 0.42 -8.45
CA LEU A 148 3.86 1.70 -8.63
C LEU A 148 4.92 2.79 -8.63
N TRP A 149 5.13 3.47 -9.76
CA TRP A 149 6.13 4.53 -9.87
C TRP A 149 5.48 5.90 -9.73
N TYR A 150 5.91 6.67 -8.73
CA TYR A 150 5.37 7.99 -8.38
C TYR A 150 6.37 9.11 -8.65
N ASN A 151 5.83 10.26 -9.07
CA ASN A 151 6.59 11.46 -9.38
C ASN A 151 5.72 12.71 -9.05
N GLY A 152 5.52 12.98 -7.77
CA GLY A 152 4.79 14.16 -7.27
C GLY A 152 3.25 14.08 -7.36
N GLY A 153 2.68 12.96 -7.82
CA GLY A 153 1.23 12.75 -7.89
C GLY A 153 0.71 11.77 -6.84
N TYR A 154 -0.58 11.88 -6.48
CA TYR A 154 -1.26 10.85 -5.67
C TYR A 154 -1.52 9.56 -6.45
N TRP A 155 -1.49 9.60 -7.78
CA TRP A 155 -1.63 8.42 -8.64
C TRP A 155 -0.30 8.13 -9.32
N PRO A 156 0.12 6.85 -9.41
CA PRO A 156 1.39 6.53 -10.05
C PRO A 156 1.35 6.86 -11.54
N GLU A 157 2.46 7.34 -12.09
CA GLU A 157 2.60 7.56 -13.53
C GLU A 157 2.73 6.23 -14.30
N LYS A 158 3.25 5.20 -13.64
CA LYS A 158 3.42 3.86 -14.22
C LYS A 158 3.04 2.78 -13.21
N ILE A 159 2.29 1.78 -13.67
CA ILE A 159 1.97 0.56 -12.93
C ILE A 159 2.51 -0.62 -13.72
N GLU A 160 3.39 -1.41 -13.11
CA GLU A 160 3.87 -2.68 -13.63
C GLU A 160 3.32 -3.78 -12.74
N SER A 161 2.67 -4.77 -13.35
CA SER A 161 1.99 -5.84 -12.61
C SER A 161 2.44 -7.20 -13.08
N THR A 162 2.56 -8.15 -12.15
CA THR A 162 2.69 -9.57 -12.46
C THR A 162 1.64 -10.38 -11.74
N VAL A 163 0.98 -11.25 -12.49
CA VAL A 163 0.03 -12.28 -12.02
C VAL A 163 0.53 -13.68 -12.37
N GLU A 164 1.80 -13.80 -12.73
CA GLU A 164 2.42 -15.07 -13.05
C GLU A 164 2.36 -16.02 -11.86
N LYS A 165 1.75 -17.17 -12.09
CA LYS A 165 1.43 -18.13 -11.04
C LYS A 165 2.66 -18.61 -10.26
N ASP A 166 3.77 -18.84 -10.95
CA ASP A 166 5.01 -19.30 -10.33
C ASP A 166 5.66 -18.22 -9.46
N ILE A 167 5.61 -16.94 -9.87
CA ILE A 167 6.08 -15.80 -9.09
C ILE A 167 5.19 -15.60 -7.85
N CYS A 168 3.87 -15.57 -8.03
CA CYS A 168 2.93 -15.38 -6.93
C CYS A 168 2.98 -16.53 -5.90
N ASN A 169 3.15 -17.76 -6.37
CA ASN A 169 3.32 -18.92 -5.49
C ASN A 169 4.63 -18.85 -4.72
N TRP A 170 5.76 -18.59 -5.42
CA TRP A 170 7.04 -18.41 -4.77
C TRP A 170 6.96 -17.33 -3.68
N LEU A 171 6.40 -16.16 -4.01
CA LEU A 171 6.26 -15.08 -3.02
C LEU A 171 5.39 -15.50 -1.82
N SER A 172 4.34 -16.30 -2.06
CA SER A 172 3.49 -16.86 -0.99
C SER A 172 4.22 -17.85 -0.10
N GLU A 173 5.24 -18.52 -0.64
CA GLU A 173 6.07 -19.50 0.10
C GLU A 173 7.14 -18.83 0.95
N VAL A 174 7.77 -17.76 0.43
CA VAL A 174 8.91 -17.12 1.09
C VAL A 174 8.56 -15.93 1.99
N LEU A 175 7.32 -15.41 1.94
CA LEU A 175 6.87 -14.36 2.84
C LEU A 175 6.09 -14.92 4.02
N HIS A 176 6.54 -14.58 5.21
CA HIS A 176 5.96 -14.98 6.48
C HIS A 176 5.44 -13.77 7.23
N LEU A 177 4.14 -13.77 7.60
CA LEU A 177 3.50 -12.68 8.33
C LEU A 177 3.39 -13.06 9.82
N ILE A 178 4.07 -12.32 10.68
CA ILE A 178 4.14 -12.61 12.12
C ILE A 178 3.41 -11.51 12.88
N PRO A 179 2.43 -11.85 13.76
CA PRO A 179 1.73 -10.84 14.56
C PRO A 179 2.68 -10.04 15.45
N LEU A 180 2.51 -8.73 15.46
CA LEU A 180 3.06 -7.78 16.43
C LEU A 180 1.93 -7.09 17.17
N GLU A 181 2.27 -6.44 18.27
CA GLU A 181 1.36 -5.51 18.95
C GLU A 181 0.84 -4.43 17.97
N PRO A 182 -0.47 -4.14 17.99
CA PRO A 182 -1.01 -3.08 17.17
C PRO A 182 -0.52 -1.72 17.66
N ARG A 183 -0.39 -0.77 16.74
CA ARG A 183 -0.08 0.62 17.12
C ARG A 183 -1.14 1.19 18.07
N PRO A 184 -0.74 2.06 19.04
CA PRO A 184 -1.64 2.67 20.00
C PRO A 184 -2.64 3.63 19.32
N ASP A 185 -3.74 3.93 20.03
CA ASP A 185 -4.69 4.96 19.60
C ASP A 185 -4.05 6.35 19.60
N GLY A 186 -4.45 7.19 18.66
CA GLY A 186 -3.91 8.55 18.53
C GLY A 186 -2.48 8.61 17.96
N TYR A 187 -1.96 7.49 17.48
CA TYR A 187 -0.66 7.43 16.85
C TYR A 187 -0.61 8.25 15.55
N ASP A 188 0.36 9.15 15.46
CA ASP A 188 0.62 9.99 14.28
C ASP A 188 2.07 9.77 13.80
N PRO A 189 2.27 8.99 12.71
CA PRO A 189 3.60 8.71 12.17
C PRO A 189 4.28 9.92 11.54
N LEU A 190 3.53 10.97 11.22
CA LEU A 190 4.02 12.14 10.50
C LEU A 190 4.41 13.31 11.43
N LYS A 191 4.31 13.11 12.73
CA LYS A 191 4.66 14.15 13.71
C LYS A 191 6.15 14.56 13.65
N VAL A 192 7.02 13.63 13.24
CA VAL A 192 8.46 13.86 13.03
C VAL A 192 8.83 13.30 11.66
N MET A 193 9.47 14.14 10.84
CA MET A 193 9.88 13.78 9.48
C MET A 193 11.22 14.41 9.12
N HIS A 194 12.09 13.65 8.45
CA HIS A 194 13.38 14.08 7.93
C HIS A 194 13.41 13.88 6.40
N LEU A 195 12.90 14.87 5.67
CA LEU A 195 12.68 14.79 4.22
C LEU A 195 13.96 15.18 3.45
N GLU A 196 14.99 14.35 3.53
CA GLU A 196 16.23 14.53 2.80
C GLU A 196 16.19 13.77 1.46
N LYS A 197 16.61 14.42 0.37
CA LYS A 197 16.58 13.85 -0.98
C LYS A 197 17.33 12.52 -1.09
N THR A 198 18.46 12.38 -0.42
CA THR A 198 19.25 11.13 -0.37
C THR A 198 18.49 10.00 0.26
N LEU A 199 17.85 10.23 1.40
CA LEU A 199 17.07 9.22 2.12
C LEU A 199 15.84 8.78 1.31
N ILE A 200 15.15 9.74 0.69
CA ILE A 200 13.98 9.44 -0.16
C ILE A 200 14.39 8.66 -1.41
N ARG A 201 15.55 8.99 -2.00
CA ARG A 201 16.11 8.19 -3.10
C ARG A 201 16.38 6.75 -2.67
N GLU A 202 17.04 6.54 -1.53
CA GLU A 202 17.31 5.20 -0.97
C GLU A 202 16.03 4.40 -0.75
N LEU A 203 14.97 5.06 -0.29
CA LEU A 203 13.64 4.45 -0.14
C LEU A 203 13.04 4.03 -1.50
N GLY A 204 13.16 4.86 -2.54
CA GLY A 204 12.71 4.53 -3.89
C GLY A 204 13.52 3.40 -4.51
N GLU A 205 14.86 3.40 -4.34
CA GLU A 205 15.77 2.33 -4.79
C GLU A 205 15.46 0.98 -4.11
N ALA A 206 15.00 0.99 -2.84
CA ALA A 206 14.52 -0.22 -2.17
C ALA A 206 13.26 -0.79 -2.85
N GLY A 207 12.35 0.06 -3.35
CA GLY A 207 11.21 -0.35 -4.16
C GLY A 207 11.64 -1.02 -5.46
N ASP A 208 12.60 -0.44 -6.17
CA ASP A 208 13.13 -0.99 -7.42
C ASP A 208 13.81 -2.34 -7.20
N LEU A 209 14.64 -2.43 -6.16
CA LEU A 209 15.30 -3.68 -5.75
C LEU A 209 14.28 -4.78 -5.40
N CYS A 210 13.20 -4.41 -4.71
CA CYS A 210 12.13 -5.34 -4.35
C CYS A 210 11.45 -5.94 -5.59
N TRP A 211 11.12 -5.09 -6.57
CA TRP A 211 10.52 -5.55 -7.82
C TRP A 211 11.45 -6.49 -8.58
N GLU A 212 12.71 -6.11 -8.77
CA GLU A 212 13.72 -6.95 -9.42
C GLU A 212 13.85 -8.31 -8.72
N ALA A 213 13.93 -8.29 -7.38
CA ALA A 213 14.05 -9.50 -6.58
C ALA A 213 12.86 -10.45 -6.76
N ILE A 214 11.64 -9.91 -6.82
CA ILE A 214 10.42 -10.70 -7.01
C ILE A 214 10.38 -11.33 -8.40
N ILE A 215 10.66 -10.56 -9.45
CA ILE A 215 10.65 -11.06 -10.84
C ILE A 215 11.68 -12.16 -11.04
N ASN A 216 12.86 -12.03 -10.40
CA ASN A 216 13.93 -13.02 -10.48
C ASN A 216 13.88 -14.12 -9.40
N LYS A 217 12.90 -14.06 -8.50
CA LYS A 217 12.74 -14.98 -7.35
C LYS A 217 14.02 -15.07 -6.49
N ASP A 218 14.65 -13.92 -6.25
CA ASP A 218 15.87 -13.77 -5.46
C ASP A 218 15.52 -13.37 -4.02
N ILE A 219 15.53 -14.34 -3.11
CA ILE A 219 15.17 -14.13 -1.71
C ILE A 219 16.15 -13.21 -0.97
N THR A 220 17.42 -13.24 -1.32
CA THR A 220 18.44 -12.40 -0.69
C THR A 220 18.22 -10.94 -1.01
N LYS A 221 17.99 -10.63 -2.29
CA LYS A 221 17.64 -9.28 -2.72
C LYS A 221 16.28 -8.84 -2.16
N LEU A 222 15.29 -9.74 -2.11
CA LEU A 222 13.99 -9.45 -1.50
C LEU A 222 14.15 -9.06 -0.04
N GLY A 223 14.85 -9.87 0.75
CA GLY A 223 15.12 -9.58 2.15
C GLY A 223 15.85 -8.24 2.33
N LYS A 224 16.88 -7.97 1.51
CA LYS A 224 17.59 -6.70 1.51
C LYS A 224 16.65 -5.52 1.21
N ALA A 225 15.75 -5.65 0.25
CA ALA A 225 14.79 -4.59 -0.09
C ALA A 225 13.80 -4.30 1.06
N LEU A 226 13.29 -5.35 1.73
CA LEU A 226 12.46 -5.21 2.92
C LEU A 226 13.21 -4.44 4.02
N THR A 227 14.42 -4.87 4.36
CA THR A 227 15.25 -4.24 5.40
C THR A 227 15.63 -2.81 5.02
N ASN A 228 16.03 -2.54 3.78
CA ASN A 228 16.36 -1.19 3.33
C ASN A 228 15.16 -0.23 3.48
N THR A 229 13.95 -0.71 3.17
CA THR A 229 12.73 0.09 3.37
C THR A 229 12.50 0.38 4.86
N LEU A 230 12.64 -0.62 5.74
CA LEU A 230 12.51 -0.45 7.19
C LEU A 230 13.48 0.61 7.72
N LEU A 231 14.77 0.50 7.35
CA LEU A 231 15.82 1.43 7.78
C LEU A 231 15.64 2.84 7.18
N SER A 232 15.10 2.94 5.96
CA SER A 232 14.74 4.24 5.38
C SER A 232 13.57 4.86 6.11
N TRP A 233 12.56 4.08 6.50
CA TRP A 233 11.45 4.58 7.31
C TRP A 233 11.91 5.08 8.69
N GLU A 234 12.78 4.35 9.35
CA GLU A 234 13.37 4.78 10.64
C GLU A 234 14.02 6.17 10.54
N LYS A 235 14.78 6.41 9.46
CA LYS A 235 15.49 7.68 9.24
C LYS A 235 14.55 8.81 8.81
N ILE A 236 13.63 8.54 7.87
CA ILE A 236 12.76 9.57 7.27
C ILE A 236 11.55 9.85 8.18
N PHE A 237 10.95 8.80 8.73
CA PHE A 237 9.73 8.82 9.53
C PHE A 237 9.94 8.04 10.84
N PRO A 238 10.72 8.56 11.81
CA PRO A 238 11.13 7.78 12.99
C PRO A 238 9.96 7.15 13.76
N LEU A 239 8.81 7.82 13.76
CA LEU A 239 7.63 7.28 14.43
C LEU A 239 6.96 6.14 13.63
N THR A 240 7.28 5.93 12.35
CA THR A 240 6.80 4.76 11.58
C THR A 240 7.41 3.47 12.10
N VAL A 241 8.64 3.54 12.63
CA VAL A 241 9.35 2.42 13.26
C VAL A 241 9.74 2.83 14.68
N PRO A 242 8.81 2.79 15.66
CA PRO A 242 9.11 3.12 17.05
C PRO A 242 10.22 2.24 17.61
N ASP A 243 10.98 2.74 18.61
CA ASP A 243 12.13 2.04 19.22
C ASP A 243 11.80 0.58 19.62
N TRP A 244 10.63 0.35 20.22
CA TRP A 244 10.23 -0.99 20.62
C TRP A 244 10.06 -1.95 19.41
N VAL A 245 9.62 -1.43 18.26
CA VAL A 245 9.54 -2.20 17.01
C VAL A 245 10.93 -2.49 16.49
N MET A 246 11.81 -1.49 16.44
CA MET A 246 13.19 -1.67 15.96
C MET A 246 13.94 -2.66 16.86
N ASN A 247 13.82 -2.54 18.18
CA ASN A 247 14.41 -3.49 19.12
C ASN A 247 13.93 -4.93 18.86
N GLU A 248 12.64 -5.13 18.60
CA GLU A 248 12.09 -6.44 18.24
C GLU A 248 12.65 -6.95 16.90
N MET A 249 12.78 -6.06 15.90
CA MET A 249 13.35 -6.40 14.59
C MET A 249 14.82 -6.82 14.71
N GLU A 250 15.63 -6.10 15.46
CA GLU A 250 17.06 -6.36 15.69
C GLU A 250 17.30 -7.62 16.54
N ALA A 251 16.44 -7.84 17.54
CA ALA A 251 16.60 -9.00 18.44
C ALA A 251 16.19 -10.33 17.79
N ARG A 252 15.20 -10.33 16.89
CA ARG A 252 14.52 -11.58 16.49
C ARG A 252 14.50 -11.85 14.99
N TYR A 253 14.68 -10.84 14.13
CA TYR A 253 14.47 -11.03 12.70
C TYR A 253 15.69 -10.64 11.85
N LEU A 254 16.22 -9.44 11.95
CA LEU A 254 17.26 -8.95 11.06
C LEU A 254 18.56 -9.77 11.07
N PRO A 255 19.02 -10.34 12.21
CA PRO A 255 20.24 -11.16 12.22
C PRO A 255 20.03 -12.58 11.70
N TYR A 256 18.79 -13.08 11.62
CA TYR A 256 18.51 -14.51 11.42
C TYR A 256 17.88 -14.84 10.08
N TYR A 257 17.36 -13.84 9.37
CA TYR A 257 16.65 -14.01 8.10
C TYR A 257 17.25 -13.10 7.01
N PRO A 258 17.04 -13.40 5.73
CA PRO A 258 17.45 -12.54 4.62
C PRO A 258 17.03 -11.10 4.76
N GLY A 259 15.89 -10.85 5.42
CA GLY A 259 15.42 -9.52 5.79
C GLY A 259 13.98 -9.51 6.25
N ALA A 260 13.58 -8.37 6.82
CA ALA A 260 12.25 -8.19 7.37
C ALA A 260 11.81 -6.71 7.33
N ILE A 261 10.50 -6.49 7.39
CA ILE A 261 9.87 -5.16 7.47
C ILE A 261 8.58 -5.25 8.30
N THR A 262 8.12 -4.16 8.88
CA THR A 262 6.76 -4.09 9.43
C THR A 262 5.72 -3.97 8.31
N SER A 263 4.54 -4.56 8.50
CA SER A 263 3.44 -4.51 7.51
C SER A 263 2.88 -3.11 7.29
N GLY A 264 3.19 -2.18 8.17
CA GLY A 264 2.78 -0.78 8.12
C GLY A 264 3.37 0.02 9.27
N SER A 265 2.94 1.27 9.37
CA SER A 265 3.43 2.22 10.34
C SER A 265 3.02 1.84 11.78
N GLY A 266 3.99 1.73 12.68
CA GLY A 266 3.80 1.61 14.13
C GLY A 266 3.45 0.22 14.65
N GLY A 267 3.60 -0.85 13.88
CA GLY A 267 3.34 -2.24 14.33
C GLY A 267 2.33 -3.02 13.47
N GLY A 268 1.61 -3.94 14.09
CA GLY A 268 0.63 -4.81 13.45
C GLY A 268 1.18 -6.18 13.09
N TYR A 269 2.06 -6.28 12.09
CA TYR A 269 2.75 -7.51 11.71
C TYR A 269 4.18 -7.23 11.28
N VAL A 270 5.05 -8.23 11.41
CA VAL A 270 6.33 -8.31 10.71
C VAL A 270 6.14 -9.16 9.45
N ILE A 271 6.71 -8.73 8.35
CA ILE A 271 6.86 -9.51 7.13
C ILE A 271 8.32 -9.96 7.07
N VAL A 272 8.56 -11.26 7.10
CA VAL A 272 9.91 -11.86 7.05
C VAL A 272 10.08 -12.60 5.73
N ALA A 273 11.21 -12.39 5.05
CA ALA A 273 11.61 -13.20 3.91
C ALA A 273 12.38 -14.43 4.41
N SER A 274 11.90 -15.65 4.10
CA SER A 274 12.57 -16.91 4.48
C SER A 274 12.13 -18.06 3.58
N GLU A 275 13.07 -18.89 3.15
CA GLU A 275 12.77 -20.18 2.48
C GLU A 275 12.31 -21.24 3.47
N ASN A 276 12.63 -21.04 4.75
CA ASN A 276 12.26 -21.98 5.82
C ASN A 276 11.03 -21.48 6.59
N PRO A 277 10.22 -22.38 7.16
CA PRO A 277 9.11 -21.99 8.02
C PRO A 277 9.56 -21.12 9.18
N VAL A 278 8.82 -20.04 9.45
CA VAL A 278 9.05 -19.14 10.59
C VAL A 278 8.03 -19.42 11.68
N GLY A 279 8.50 -19.63 12.90
CA GLY A 279 7.64 -19.96 14.05
C GLY A 279 6.61 -18.86 14.33
N GLY A 280 5.34 -19.24 14.54
CA GLY A 280 4.24 -18.31 14.79
C GLY A 280 3.74 -17.51 13.58
N ALA A 281 4.29 -17.78 12.40
CA ALA A 281 3.90 -17.07 11.18
C ALA A 281 2.57 -17.54 10.61
N ILE A 282 1.82 -16.59 10.08
CA ILE A 282 0.61 -16.80 9.30
C ILE A 282 1.01 -16.96 7.83
N LYS A 283 0.56 -18.04 7.19
CA LYS A 283 0.76 -18.22 5.74
C LYS A 283 -0.13 -17.26 4.98
N ILE A 284 0.47 -16.56 4.05
CA ILE A 284 -0.24 -15.69 3.10
C ILE A 284 -0.42 -16.39 1.75
N ARG A 285 -1.34 -15.87 0.94
CA ARG A 285 -1.52 -16.28 -0.45
C ARG A 285 -1.63 -15.04 -1.30
N VAL A 286 -0.63 -14.80 -2.14
CA VAL A 286 -0.71 -13.75 -3.17
C VAL A 286 -1.75 -14.19 -4.19
N ARG A 287 -2.64 -13.29 -4.55
CA ARG A 287 -3.67 -13.55 -5.57
C ARG A 287 -3.05 -13.43 -6.96
N TYR A 288 -3.43 -14.31 -7.88
CA TYR A 288 -3.08 -14.26 -9.30
C TYR A 288 -4.28 -14.63 -10.17
#